data_5aaa289aa4e1fe5929c9d7af4c3db740
#
_entry.id   5aaa289aa4e1fe5929c9d7af4c3db740
#
_cell.length_a   1.000
_cell.length_b   1.000
_cell.length_c   1.000
_cell.angle_alpha   90.00
_cell.angle_beta   90.00
_cell.angle_gamma   90.00
#
_symmetry.space_group_name_H-M   'P 1'
#
loop_
_entity.id
_entity.type
_entity.pdbx_description
1 polymer ?
#
loop_
_entity_poly.entity_id
_entity_poly.type
_entity_poly.pdbx_seq_one_letter_code
_entity_poly.pdbx_strand_id
1 'polypeptide(L)'
;NNALKAAEDAKDAALYRIHFAFPADLSLFLTEEQIEAVKDGMTYGVLKITYDSHLDMIPSLKKEEKAQIYAWLKEAREFAIDAENSDRKHAFFGKYKGRINNYLAKRGYDLTKEREEWYKRVKARGGSL
;
A
#
# COMPACT_ATOMS: atom_id res chain seq x y z
N ASN A 1 -17.23 16.46 -17.00
CA ASN A 1 -17.81 15.50 -17.93
C ASN A 1 -18.75 14.54 -17.21
N ASN A 2 -20.02 14.53 -17.60
CA ASN A 2 -21.05 13.71 -16.92
C ASN A 2 -20.79 12.20 -17.04
N ALA A 3 -20.27 11.74 -18.16
CA ALA A 3 -19.97 10.32 -18.37
C ALA A 3 -18.82 9.87 -17.45
N LEU A 4 -17.80 10.68 -17.29
CA LEU A 4 -16.68 10.39 -16.42
C LEU A 4 -17.12 10.35 -14.95
N LYS A 5 -17.95 11.31 -14.54
CA LYS A 5 -18.49 11.36 -13.18
C LYS A 5 -19.35 10.14 -12.88
N ALA A 6 -20.21 9.74 -13.82
CA ALA A 6 -21.06 8.55 -13.66
C ALA A 6 -20.22 7.28 -13.52
N ALA A 7 -19.11 7.17 -14.27
CA ALA A 7 -18.20 6.05 -14.16
C ALA A 7 -17.48 6.01 -12.80
N GLU A 8 -17.07 7.16 -12.29
CA GLU A 8 -16.48 7.26 -10.95
C GLU A 8 -17.47 6.89 -9.85
N ASP A 9 -18.71 7.39 -9.93
CA ASP A 9 -19.75 7.10 -8.96
C ASP A 9 -20.09 5.60 -8.95
N ALA A 10 -20.16 4.97 -10.12
CA ALA A 10 -20.40 3.54 -10.24
C ALA A 10 -19.26 2.72 -9.65
N LYS A 11 -18.01 3.15 -9.87
CA LYS A 11 -16.82 2.52 -9.29
C LYS A 11 -16.83 2.61 -7.77
N ASP A 12 -17.11 3.78 -7.22
CA ASP A 12 -17.15 3.98 -5.77
C ASP A 12 -18.25 3.15 -5.12
N ALA A 13 -19.43 3.07 -5.74
CA ALA A 13 -20.53 2.23 -5.26
C ALA A 13 -20.15 0.76 -5.28
N ALA A 14 -19.44 0.29 -6.32
CA ALA A 14 -18.98 -1.09 -6.42
C ALA A 14 -17.93 -1.40 -5.35
N LEU A 15 -17.00 -0.50 -5.11
CA LEU A 15 -15.99 -0.64 -4.05
C LEU A 15 -16.64 -0.72 -2.68
N TYR A 16 -17.60 0.14 -2.41
CA TYR A 16 -18.35 0.16 -1.16
C TYR A 16 -19.06 -1.18 -0.92
N ARG A 17 -19.76 -1.70 -1.92
CA ARG A 17 -20.46 -2.97 -1.80
C ARG A 17 -19.51 -4.14 -1.58
N ILE A 18 -18.38 -4.17 -2.28
CA ILE A 18 -17.37 -5.22 -2.12
C ILE A 18 -16.83 -5.21 -0.70
N HIS A 19 -16.52 -4.04 -0.15
CA HIS A 19 -15.98 -3.94 1.21
C HIS A 19 -16.98 -4.45 2.25
N PHE A 20 -18.26 -4.06 2.17
CA PHE A 20 -19.26 -4.48 3.16
C PHE A 20 -19.70 -5.93 3.01
N ALA A 21 -19.74 -6.45 1.79
CA ALA A 21 -19.99 -7.86 1.54
C ALA A 21 -18.76 -8.74 1.81
N PHE A 22 -17.59 -8.14 1.88
CA PHE A 22 -16.33 -8.78 2.12
C PHE A 22 -16.16 -9.04 3.62
N PRO A 23 -15.67 -10.21 4.05
CA PRO A 23 -15.28 -11.35 3.20
C PRO A 23 -16.42 -12.35 2.93
N ALA A 24 -17.62 -12.11 3.48
CA ALA A 24 -18.70 -13.11 3.50
C ALA A 24 -19.09 -13.57 2.09
N ASP A 25 -19.45 -12.63 1.20
CA ASP A 25 -19.90 -12.98 -0.15
C ASP A 25 -18.75 -13.38 -1.07
N LEU A 26 -17.62 -12.66 -1.01
CA LEU A 26 -16.48 -12.94 -1.89
C LEU A 26 -15.77 -14.23 -1.52
N SER A 27 -15.70 -14.57 -0.24
CA SER A 27 -15.04 -15.81 0.20
C SER A 27 -15.79 -17.07 -0.22
N LEU A 28 -17.08 -16.98 -0.56
CA LEU A 28 -17.84 -18.10 -1.09
C LEU A 28 -17.48 -18.44 -2.55
N PHE A 29 -16.94 -17.47 -3.29
CA PHE A 29 -16.71 -17.61 -4.74
C PHE A 29 -15.25 -17.44 -5.15
N LEU A 30 -14.41 -16.91 -4.26
CA LEU A 30 -13.02 -16.57 -4.57
C LEU A 30 -12.07 -17.21 -3.56
N THR A 31 -10.88 -17.57 -4.02
CA THR A 31 -9.80 -18.01 -3.14
C THR A 31 -9.22 -16.81 -2.39
N GLU A 32 -8.47 -17.07 -1.31
CA GLU A 32 -7.77 -16.00 -0.59
C GLU A 32 -6.85 -15.20 -1.49
N GLU A 33 -6.15 -15.87 -2.41
CA GLU A 33 -5.27 -15.21 -3.37
C GLU A 33 -6.05 -14.28 -4.30
N GLN A 34 -7.21 -14.72 -4.77
CA GLN A 34 -8.08 -13.89 -5.61
C GLN A 34 -8.64 -12.69 -4.84
N ILE A 35 -9.01 -12.89 -3.58
CA ILE A 35 -9.48 -11.81 -2.70
C ILE A 35 -8.38 -10.77 -2.49
N GLU A 36 -7.14 -11.22 -2.23
CA GLU A 36 -6.01 -10.31 -2.08
C GLU A 36 -5.74 -9.53 -3.38
N ALA A 37 -5.85 -10.19 -4.53
CA ALA A 37 -5.68 -9.53 -5.83
C ALA A 37 -6.74 -8.45 -6.06
N VAL A 38 -7.98 -8.69 -5.66
CA VAL A 38 -9.07 -7.69 -5.75
C VAL A 38 -8.74 -6.49 -4.87
N LYS A 39 -8.33 -6.70 -3.62
CA LYS A 39 -7.93 -5.61 -2.72
C LYS A 39 -6.79 -4.79 -3.27
N ASP A 40 -5.78 -5.44 -3.85
CA ASP A 40 -4.64 -4.75 -4.46
C ASP A 40 -5.08 -3.93 -5.67
N GLY A 41 -5.96 -4.47 -6.51
CA GLY A 41 -6.53 -3.72 -7.65
C GLY A 41 -7.31 -2.50 -7.22
N MET A 42 -8.10 -2.62 -6.15
CA MET A 42 -8.88 -1.51 -5.59
C MET A 42 -8.01 -0.41 -4.97
N THR A 43 -6.80 -0.71 -4.61
CA THR A 43 -5.85 0.22 -3.97
C THR A 43 -4.59 0.45 -4.81
N TYR A 44 -4.68 0.21 -6.12
CA TYR A 44 -3.63 0.52 -7.11
C TYR A 44 -2.30 -0.20 -6.85
N GLY A 45 -2.32 -1.32 -6.11
CA GLY A 45 -1.12 -2.08 -5.77
C GLY A 45 -0.15 -1.35 -4.85
N VAL A 46 -0.59 -0.30 -4.14
CA VAL A 46 0.27 0.54 -3.30
C VAL A 46 0.95 -0.26 -2.19
N LEU A 47 0.27 -1.27 -1.62
CA LEU A 47 0.87 -2.11 -0.58
C LEU A 47 2.17 -2.75 -1.07
N LYS A 48 2.10 -3.46 -2.19
CA LYS A 48 3.28 -4.16 -2.73
C LYS A 48 4.38 -3.20 -3.14
N ILE A 49 4.02 -2.13 -3.84
CA ILE A 49 4.96 -1.11 -4.29
C ILE A 49 5.70 -0.50 -3.09
N THR A 50 4.97 -0.13 -2.06
CA THR A 50 5.56 0.49 -0.86
C THR A 50 6.42 -0.49 -0.07
N TYR A 51 5.93 -1.73 0.11
CA TYR A 51 6.68 -2.77 0.80
C TYR A 51 8.00 -3.08 0.09
N ASP A 52 7.94 -3.32 -1.22
CA ASP A 52 9.13 -3.62 -2.02
C ASP A 52 10.11 -2.45 -2.01
N SER A 53 9.61 -1.21 -2.05
CA SER A 53 10.46 -0.01 -1.97
C SER A 53 11.21 0.08 -0.64
N HIS A 54 10.55 -0.24 0.48
CA HIS A 54 11.20 -0.24 1.79
C HIS A 54 12.29 -1.30 1.87
N LEU A 55 12.03 -2.50 1.33
CA LEU A 55 13.02 -3.57 1.31
C LEU A 55 14.24 -3.22 0.45
N ASP A 56 14.00 -2.56 -0.67
CA ASP A 56 15.09 -2.13 -1.57
C ASP A 56 15.88 -0.97 -0.97
N MET A 57 15.19 -0.04 -0.30
CA MET A 57 15.82 1.12 0.36
C MET A 57 16.71 0.70 1.53
N ILE A 58 16.26 -0.25 2.34
CA ILE A 58 16.96 -0.70 3.54
C ILE A 58 17.19 -2.22 3.45
N PRO A 59 18.25 -2.67 2.75
CA PRO A 59 18.50 -4.11 2.60
C PRO A 59 18.79 -4.84 3.91
N SER A 60 19.18 -4.10 4.96
CA SER A 60 19.52 -4.65 6.27
C SER A 60 18.32 -4.89 7.19
N LEU A 61 17.09 -4.67 6.73
CA LEU A 61 15.88 -4.88 7.53
C LEU A 61 15.83 -6.31 8.08
N LYS A 62 15.51 -6.40 9.37
CA LYS A 62 15.33 -7.68 10.05
C LYS A 62 13.97 -8.27 9.72
N LYS A 63 13.82 -9.58 9.89
CA LYS A 63 12.59 -10.29 9.61
C LYS A 63 11.39 -9.71 10.34
N GLU A 64 11.55 -9.39 11.63
CA GLU A 64 10.49 -8.81 12.46
C GLU A 64 10.10 -7.40 12.00
N GLU A 65 11.06 -6.64 11.49
CA GLU A 65 10.81 -5.30 10.96
C GLU A 65 10.03 -5.37 9.65
N LYS A 66 10.41 -6.30 8.78
CA LYS A 66 9.68 -6.55 7.53
C LYS A 66 8.23 -6.96 7.81
N ALA A 67 8.03 -7.82 8.79
CA ALA A 67 6.70 -8.28 9.18
C ALA A 67 5.84 -7.12 9.71
N GLN A 68 6.42 -6.23 10.51
CA GLN A 68 5.72 -5.08 11.06
C GLN A 68 5.33 -4.09 9.95
N ILE A 69 6.24 -3.82 9.03
CA ILE A 69 5.96 -2.94 7.87
C ILE A 69 4.81 -3.52 7.04
N TYR A 70 4.87 -4.80 6.75
CA TYR A 70 3.83 -5.47 5.97
C TYR A 70 2.48 -5.43 6.67
N ALA A 71 2.45 -5.68 7.97
CA ALA A 71 1.22 -5.63 8.77
C ALA A 71 0.58 -4.25 8.73
N TRP A 72 1.37 -3.20 8.89
CA TRP A 72 0.85 -1.82 8.82
C TRP A 72 0.36 -1.46 7.43
N LEU A 73 1.06 -1.90 6.38
CA LEU A 73 0.61 -1.64 5.00
C LEU A 73 -0.68 -2.38 4.67
N LYS A 74 -0.86 -3.60 5.20
CA LYS A 74 -2.13 -4.33 5.07
C LYS A 74 -3.26 -3.59 5.78
N GLU A 75 -3.00 -3.06 6.98
CA GLU A 75 -3.97 -2.28 7.73
C GLU A 75 -4.36 -1.01 6.96
N ALA A 76 -3.37 -0.31 6.42
CA ALA A 76 -3.62 0.87 5.59
C ALA A 76 -4.47 0.53 4.37
N ARG A 77 -4.20 -0.61 3.73
CA ARG A 77 -4.98 -1.07 2.58
C ARG A 77 -6.44 -1.30 2.94
N GLU A 78 -6.71 -1.89 4.10
CA GLU A 78 -8.09 -2.13 4.56
C GLU A 78 -8.85 -0.81 4.74
N PHE A 79 -8.23 0.21 5.30
CA PHE A 79 -8.85 1.54 5.40
C PHE A 79 -8.99 2.20 4.04
N ALA A 80 -8.00 2.03 3.15
CA ALA A 80 -8.02 2.64 1.83
C ALA A 80 -9.15 2.11 0.95
N ILE A 81 -9.56 0.86 1.14
CA ILE A 81 -10.67 0.26 0.38
C ILE A 81 -11.96 1.06 0.54
N ASP A 82 -12.21 1.58 1.74
CA ASP A 82 -13.41 2.37 2.04
C ASP A 82 -13.33 3.83 1.61
N ALA A 83 -12.15 4.31 1.22
CA ALA A 83 -11.99 5.72 0.91
C ALA A 83 -12.74 6.11 -0.37
N GLU A 84 -13.31 7.31 -0.37
CA GLU A 84 -14.17 7.81 -1.44
C GLU A 84 -13.48 8.01 -2.78
N ASN A 85 -12.17 8.32 -2.76
CA ASN A 85 -11.42 8.64 -3.96
C ASN A 85 -9.93 8.28 -3.78
N SER A 86 -9.17 8.41 -4.87
CA SER A 86 -7.75 8.04 -4.86
C SER A 86 -6.91 8.90 -3.93
N ASP A 87 -7.23 10.19 -3.78
CA ASP A 87 -6.50 11.08 -2.88
C ASP A 87 -6.61 10.61 -1.43
N ARG A 88 -7.80 10.22 -0.99
CA ARG A 88 -8.01 9.71 0.37
C ARG A 88 -7.36 8.35 0.57
N LYS A 89 -7.38 7.48 -0.45
CA LYS A 89 -6.67 6.20 -0.40
C LYS A 89 -5.18 6.40 -0.21
N HIS A 90 -4.57 7.30 -0.98
CA HIS A 90 -3.15 7.63 -0.84
C HIS A 90 -2.84 8.29 0.50
N ALA A 91 -3.77 9.08 1.04
CA ALA A 91 -3.60 9.71 2.36
C ALA A 91 -3.48 8.67 3.48
N PHE A 92 -4.27 7.59 3.43
CA PHE A 92 -4.13 6.50 4.40
C PHE A 92 -2.76 5.83 4.33
N PHE A 93 -2.29 5.52 3.13
CA PHE A 93 -0.94 4.96 2.96
C PHE A 93 0.15 5.93 3.41
N GLY A 94 -0.02 7.24 3.15
CA GLY A 94 0.91 8.27 3.60
C GLY A 94 1.02 8.33 5.12
N LYS A 95 -0.11 8.22 5.82
CA LYS A 95 -0.15 8.18 7.28
C LYS A 95 0.64 6.99 7.83
N TYR A 96 0.46 5.83 7.24
CA TYR A 96 1.15 4.61 7.67
C TYR A 96 2.64 4.64 7.30
N LYS A 97 3.01 5.25 6.18
CA LYS A 97 4.43 5.46 5.84
C LYS A 97 5.13 6.28 6.91
N GLY A 98 4.48 7.34 7.43
CA GLY A 98 5.00 8.12 8.54
C GLY A 98 5.22 7.27 9.79
N ARG A 99 4.25 6.42 10.13
CA ARG A 99 4.37 5.49 11.26
C ARG A 99 5.52 4.51 11.09
N ILE A 100 5.66 3.95 9.89
CA ILE A 100 6.75 3.04 9.56
C ILE A 100 8.10 3.74 9.70
N ASN A 101 8.23 4.95 9.16
CA ASN A 101 9.47 5.70 9.24
C ASN A 101 9.86 6.02 10.68
N ASN A 102 8.90 6.41 11.52
CA ASN A 102 9.15 6.65 12.94
C ASN A 102 9.59 5.38 13.67
N TYR A 103 8.97 4.25 13.37
CA TYR A 103 9.33 2.95 13.91
C TYR A 103 10.78 2.59 13.56
N LEU A 104 11.14 2.73 12.29
CA LEU A 104 12.50 2.41 11.82
C LEU A 104 13.54 3.35 12.43
N ALA A 105 13.23 4.64 12.55
CA ALA A 105 14.12 5.60 13.20
C ALA A 105 14.37 5.22 14.66
N LYS A 106 13.35 4.78 15.39
CA LYS A 106 13.48 4.32 16.78
C LYS A 106 14.32 3.05 16.91
N ARG A 107 14.36 2.24 15.86
CA ARG A 107 15.17 1.03 15.84
C ARG A 107 16.62 1.28 15.40
N GLY A 108 16.99 2.53 15.17
CA GLY A 108 18.36 2.94 14.90
C GLY A 108 18.72 3.14 13.44
N TYR A 109 17.75 3.09 12.54
CA TYR A 109 18.00 3.36 11.12
C TYR A 109 18.06 4.85 10.85
N ASP A 110 19.09 5.28 10.11
CA ASP A 110 19.18 6.64 9.60
C ASP A 110 18.52 6.68 8.22
N LEU A 111 17.24 7.05 8.20
CA LEU A 111 16.44 7.02 6.98
C LEU A 111 16.95 7.96 5.89
N THR A 112 17.52 9.10 6.27
CA THR A 112 18.11 10.03 5.30
C THR A 112 19.29 9.39 4.59
N LYS A 113 20.20 8.77 5.35
CA LYS A 113 21.36 8.06 4.80
C LYS A 113 20.94 6.87 3.95
N GLU A 114 19.98 6.07 4.43
CA GLU A 114 19.48 4.91 3.70
C GLU A 114 18.85 5.32 2.37
N ARG A 115 18.12 6.42 2.35
CA ARG A 115 17.52 6.97 1.14
C ARG A 115 18.57 7.46 0.15
N GLU A 116 19.59 8.15 0.62
CA GLU A 116 20.68 8.61 -0.23
C GLU A 116 21.44 7.45 -0.86
N GLU A 117 21.74 6.43 -0.06
CA GLU A 117 22.40 5.21 -0.56
C GLU A 117 21.52 4.48 -1.58
N TRP A 118 20.23 4.43 -1.32
CA TRP A 118 19.26 3.84 -2.25
C TRP A 118 19.22 4.59 -3.57
N TYR A 119 19.17 5.90 -3.55
CA TYR A 119 19.19 6.72 -4.76
C TYR A 119 20.46 6.46 -5.59
N LYS A 120 21.60 6.34 -4.94
CA LYS A 120 22.85 6.00 -5.61
C LYS A 120 22.78 4.64 -6.30
N ARG A 121 22.23 3.64 -5.62
CA ARG A 121 22.08 2.30 -6.19
C ARG A 121 21.13 2.27 -7.38
N VAL A 122 19.99 2.95 -7.27
CA VAL A 122 19.00 3.02 -8.35
C VAL A 122 19.60 3.72 -9.57
N LYS A 123 20.32 4.82 -9.34
CA LYS A 123 20.99 5.57 -10.41
C LYS A 123 22.07 4.73 -11.09
N ALA A 124 22.84 3.97 -10.29
CA ALA A 124 23.88 3.08 -10.82
C ALA A 124 23.28 1.95 -11.68
N ARG A 125 22.05 1.52 -11.40
CA ARG A 125 21.34 0.52 -12.20
C ARG A 125 20.68 1.12 -13.44
N GLY A 126 20.85 2.44 -13.68
CA GLY A 126 20.24 3.12 -14.81
C GLY A 126 18.76 3.44 -14.62
N GLY A 127 18.24 3.28 -13.39
CA GLY A 127 16.87 3.61 -13.06
C GLY A 127 16.66 5.08 -12.73
N SER A 128 15.41 5.48 -12.65
CA SER A 128 15.00 6.80 -12.15
C SER A 128 13.96 6.62 -11.05
N LEU A 129 13.95 7.56 -10.14
CA LEU A 129 12.98 7.56 -9.04
C LEU A 129 11.84 8.53 -9.27
#